data_9262f513fec0e00df6ef2a4b6853a980
#
_entry.id   9262f513fec0e00df6ef2a4b6853a980
#
_cell.length_a   1.000
_cell.length_b   1.000
_cell.length_c   1.000
_cell.angle_alpha   90.00
_cell.angle_beta   90.00
_cell.angle_gamma   90.00
#
_symmetry.space_group_name_H-M   'P 1'
#
loop_
_entity.id
_entity.type
_entity.pdbx_description
1 polymer ?
#
loop_
_entity_poly.entity_id
_entity_poly.type
_entity_poly.pdbx_seq_one_letter_code
_entity_poly.pdbx_strand_id
1 'polypeptide(L)'
;MPQRLIFFDRPWSDSEYAVDFWFQRNCSVMDVNGKNVSYINGKIVPWDVAQEVGMTDRIIRSSVRKLEDTVLNYASNPSEVNNIDMGKFDMLEYDMKEDKTYWYNKFDEGWRFAKVDKQVYDRIYDYTIGRRDLVMVLRVYGACKAIDSSFKEPEITNKVICKTLGVSDHGAKSKHVGKAVEVLSDMGIIKYRYKVAKVTGEQDCRFRKLVHIE
;
A
#
# COMPACT_ATOMS: atom_id res chain seq x y z
N MET A 1 15.66 -7.05 9.76
CA MET A 1 15.31 -5.64 9.50
C MET A 1 13.81 -5.47 9.64
N PRO A 2 13.32 -4.35 10.16
CA PRO A 2 11.90 -4.10 10.25
C PRO A 2 11.30 -4.07 8.85
N GLN A 3 10.19 -4.78 8.65
CA GLN A 3 9.49 -4.87 7.37
C GLN A 3 8.19 -4.07 7.42
N ARG A 4 7.78 -3.55 6.27
CA ARG A 4 6.47 -2.93 6.05
C ARG A 4 5.64 -3.81 5.12
N LEU A 5 4.33 -3.76 5.27
CA LEU A 5 3.39 -4.49 4.44
C LEU A 5 2.77 -3.53 3.43
N ILE A 6 2.91 -3.81 2.15
CA ILE A 6 2.19 -3.06 1.12
C ILE A 6 1.08 -3.97 0.59
N PHE A 7 -0.16 -3.66 0.96
CA PHE A 7 -1.34 -4.19 0.30
C PHE A 7 -1.54 -3.41 -1.00
N PHE A 8 -1.86 -4.07 -2.09
CA PHE A 8 -1.94 -3.41 -3.39
C PHE A 8 -3.21 -3.75 -4.18
N ASP A 9 -3.99 -4.76 -3.78
CA ASP A 9 -5.20 -5.20 -4.48
C ASP A 9 -6.46 -5.22 -3.61
N ARG A 10 -6.45 -4.58 -2.45
CA ARG A 10 -7.64 -4.43 -1.60
C ARG A 10 -8.69 -3.55 -2.29
N PRO A 11 -9.99 -3.76 -2.01
CA PRO A 11 -11.07 -2.93 -2.54
C PRO A 11 -11.15 -1.56 -1.85
N TRP A 12 -9.99 -0.98 -1.57
CA TRP A 12 -9.86 0.33 -0.93
C TRP A 12 -9.82 1.45 -1.96
N SER A 13 -10.34 2.61 -1.57
CA SER A 13 -10.09 3.86 -2.27
C SER A 13 -8.63 4.29 -2.09
N ASP A 14 -8.15 5.17 -2.97
CA ASP A 14 -6.79 5.71 -2.86
C ASP A 14 -6.57 6.45 -1.53
N SER A 15 -7.62 7.03 -0.95
CA SER A 15 -7.53 7.72 0.35
C SER A 15 -7.48 6.75 1.53
N GLU A 16 -8.08 5.57 1.45
CA GLU A 16 -7.92 4.52 2.47
C GLU A 16 -6.50 3.94 2.42
N TYR A 17 -5.97 3.69 1.21
CA TYR A 17 -4.55 3.35 1.04
C TYR A 17 -3.62 4.44 1.58
N ALA A 18 -3.95 5.72 1.37
CA ALA A 18 -3.15 6.83 1.86
C ALA A 18 -3.07 6.85 3.39
N VAL A 19 -4.18 6.59 4.08
CA VAL A 19 -4.22 6.47 5.55
C VAL A 19 -3.37 5.28 6.02
N ASP A 20 -3.49 4.11 5.37
CA ASP A 20 -2.67 2.94 5.70
C ASP A 20 -1.18 3.23 5.50
N PHE A 21 -0.79 3.80 4.38
CA PHE A 21 0.62 4.08 4.10
C PHE A 21 1.20 5.12 5.04
N TRP A 22 0.45 6.18 5.36
CA TRP A 22 0.85 7.14 6.36
C TRP A 22 1.00 6.50 7.74
N PHE A 23 0.04 5.68 8.14
CA PHE A 23 0.09 4.97 9.41
C PHE A 23 1.32 4.06 9.47
N GLN A 24 1.57 3.25 8.45
CA GLN A 24 2.73 2.36 8.40
C GLN A 24 4.06 3.11 8.41
N ARG A 25 4.13 4.33 7.84
CA ARG A 25 5.32 5.17 7.90
C ARG A 25 5.64 5.59 9.33
N ASN A 26 4.62 5.90 10.11
CA ASN A 26 4.73 6.52 11.42
C ASN A 26 4.56 5.54 12.60
N CYS A 27 4.10 4.30 12.35
CA CYS A 27 3.82 3.36 13.42
C CYS A 27 5.06 2.73 14.06
N SER A 28 4.89 2.42 15.33
CA SER A 28 5.69 1.45 16.08
C SER A 28 4.95 0.11 16.18
N VAL A 29 5.66 -0.94 16.53
CA VAL A 29 5.09 -2.29 16.73
C VAL A 29 5.33 -2.70 18.17
N MET A 30 4.30 -3.23 18.81
CA MET A 30 4.38 -3.83 20.15
C MET A 30 3.86 -5.26 20.12
N ASP A 31 4.38 -6.10 21.00
CA ASP A 31 3.83 -7.43 21.22
C ASP A 31 2.68 -7.32 22.25
N VAL A 32 1.51 -7.82 21.86
CA VAL A 32 0.35 -7.95 22.74
C VAL A 32 -0.08 -9.40 22.73
N ASN A 33 0.21 -10.13 23.81
CA ASN A 33 -0.13 -11.54 23.96
C ASN A 33 0.41 -12.44 22.81
N GLY A 34 1.66 -12.22 22.38
CA GLY A 34 2.29 -12.97 21.28
C GLY A 34 1.85 -12.53 19.88
N LYS A 35 1.10 -11.44 19.76
CA LYS A 35 0.71 -10.84 18.48
C LYS A 35 1.36 -9.47 18.33
N ASN A 36 1.97 -9.25 17.17
CA ASN A 36 2.50 -7.93 16.81
C ASN A 36 1.36 -7.00 16.40
N VAL A 37 1.18 -5.92 17.15
CA VAL A 37 0.18 -4.88 16.89
C VAL A 37 0.89 -3.58 16.51
N SER A 38 0.46 -2.96 15.43
CA SER A 38 0.98 -1.66 15.00
C SER A 38 0.21 -0.53 15.70
N TYR A 39 0.92 0.51 16.17
CA TYR A 39 0.31 1.66 16.82
C TYR A 39 1.08 2.95 16.55
N ILE A 40 0.40 4.07 16.68
CA ILE A 40 0.99 5.41 16.77
C ILE A 40 0.57 6.04 18.11
N ASN A 41 1.39 6.96 18.64
CA ASN A 41 1.01 7.77 19.79
C ASN A 41 0.01 8.85 19.35
N GLY A 42 -1.01 9.06 20.16
CA GLY A 42 -2.05 10.04 19.90
C GLY A 42 -3.10 9.58 18.88
N LYS A 43 -4.03 10.49 18.61
CA LYS A 43 -5.09 10.33 17.63
C LYS A 43 -4.59 10.73 16.24
N ILE A 44 -5.08 10.04 15.20
CA ILE A 44 -4.82 10.47 13.82
C ILE A 44 -5.42 11.85 13.59
N VAL A 45 -4.59 12.79 13.18
CA VAL A 45 -5.01 14.12 12.74
C VAL A 45 -5.15 14.13 11.22
N PRO A 46 -6.37 14.16 10.66
CA PRO A 46 -6.58 14.04 9.21
C PRO A 46 -5.84 15.11 8.39
N TRP A 47 -5.66 16.30 8.97
CA TRP A 47 -4.90 17.37 8.34
C TRP A 47 -3.44 16.98 8.09
N ASP A 48 -2.76 16.40 9.08
CA ASP A 48 -1.35 16.01 8.96
C ASP A 48 -1.18 14.92 7.89
N VAL A 49 -2.06 13.91 7.91
CA VAL A 49 -2.10 12.88 6.87
C VAL A 49 -2.29 13.50 5.48
N ALA A 50 -3.26 14.42 5.36
CA ALA A 50 -3.61 15.05 4.08
C ALA A 50 -2.43 15.81 3.47
N GLN A 51 -1.66 16.55 4.28
CA GLN A 51 -0.47 17.27 3.84
C GLN A 51 0.60 16.32 3.30
N GLU A 52 0.87 15.24 4.01
CA GLU A 52 1.92 14.29 3.61
C GLU A 52 1.55 13.47 2.37
N VAL A 53 0.27 13.09 2.21
CA VAL A 53 -0.16 12.24 1.08
C VAL A 53 -0.66 13.05 -0.13
N GLY A 54 -0.61 14.37 -0.08
CA GLY A 54 -1.03 15.25 -1.18
C GLY A 54 -2.53 15.20 -1.50
N MET A 55 -3.37 14.94 -0.48
CA MET A 55 -4.83 14.87 -0.60
C MET A 55 -5.51 15.99 0.21
N THR A 56 -6.82 16.14 0.08
CA THR A 56 -7.56 17.11 0.88
C THR A 56 -7.95 16.54 2.24
N ASP A 57 -7.94 17.39 3.30
CA ASP A 57 -8.34 17.02 4.66
C ASP A 57 -9.73 16.37 4.68
N ARG A 58 -10.69 16.89 3.91
CA ARG A 58 -12.04 16.34 3.83
C ARG A 58 -12.07 14.86 3.39
N ILE A 59 -11.26 14.51 2.39
CA ILE A 59 -11.20 13.15 1.86
C ILE A 59 -10.56 12.22 2.89
N ILE A 60 -9.44 12.63 3.47
CA ILE A 60 -8.74 11.83 4.51
C ILE A 60 -9.62 11.66 5.75
N ARG A 61 -10.29 12.71 6.22
CA ARG A 61 -11.23 12.63 7.36
C ARG A 61 -12.35 11.62 7.12
N SER A 62 -12.89 11.57 5.90
CA SER A 62 -13.89 10.57 5.53
C SER A 62 -13.35 9.15 5.58
N SER A 63 -12.12 8.95 5.10
CA SER A 63 -11.47 7.63 5.11
C SER A 63 -11.10 7.16 6.51
N VAL A 64 -10.56 8.06 7.36
CA VAL A 64 -10.28 7.74 8.77
C VAL A 64 -11.56 7.31 9.47
N ARG A 65 -12.66 8.09 9.35
CA ARG A 65 -13.95 7.72 9.94
C ARG A 65 -14.46 6.37 9.46
N LYS A 66 -14.38 6.11 8.16
CA LYS A 66 -14.82 4.83 7.61
C LYS A 66 -14.03 3.65 8.17
N LEU A 67 -12.73 3.82 8.38
CA LEU A 67 -11.89 2.79 8.98
C LEU A 67 -12.14 2.63 10.49
N GLU A 68 -12.47 3.71 11.21
CA GLU A 68 -12.91 3.68 12.61
C GLU A 68 -14.31 3.08 12.75
N ASP A 69 -15.27 3.47 11.90
CA ASP A 69 -16.68 3.04 11.96
C ASP A 69 -16.87 1.56 11.63
N THR A 70 -15.89 0.90 11.02
CA THR A 70 -15.95 -0.54 10.76
C THR A 70 -16.14 -1.33 12.07
N VAL A 71 -15.65 -0.82 13.21
CA VAL A 71 -15.85 -1.41 14.54
C VAL A 71 -17.28 -1.23 15.02
N LEU A 72 -17.82 -0.01 14.90
CA LEU A 72 -19.13 0.35 15.44
C LEU A 72 -20.28 -0.38 14.74
N ASN A 73 -20.11 -0.72 13.46
CA ASN A 73 -21.12 -1.46 12.70
C ASN A 73 -21.18 -2.96 13.04
N TYR A 74 -20.15 -3.52 13.69
CA TYR A 74 -20.10 -4.92 14.09
C TYR A 74 -20.33 -5.14 15.59
N ALA A 75 -20.10 -4.13 16.41
CA ALA A 75 -20.37 -4.15 17.85
C ALA A 75 -21.79 -3.62 18.13
N SER A 76 -22.80 -4.44 17.89
CA SER A 76 -24.17 -4.12 18.33
C SER A 76 -24.30 -4.04 19.85
N ASN A 77 -23.28 -4.52 20.59
CA ASN A 77 -23.18 -4.48 22.05
C ASN A 77 -21.74 -4.27 22.52
N PRO A 78 -21.48 -3.36 23.46
CA PRO A 78 -20.14 -3.15 24.04
C PRO A 78 -19.52 -4.41 24.68
N SER A 79 -20.33 -5.37 25.10
CA SER A 79 -19.88 -6.66 25.65
C SER A 79 -19.38 -7.65 24.59
N GLU A 80 -19.71 -7.44 23.34
CA GLU A 80 -19.26 -8.29 22.21
C GLU A 80 -17.89 -7.85 21.68
N VAL A 81 -17.45 -6.62 21.94
CA VAL A 81 -16.14 -6.09 21.49
C VAL A 81 -15.00 -6.96 22.01
N ASN A 82 -15.11 -7.52 23.21
CA ASN A 82 -14.09 -8.41 23.79
C ASN A 82 -14.01 -9.78 23.11
N ASN A 83 -15.00 -10.17 22.30
CA ASN A 83 -15.07 -11.44 21.58
C ASN A 83 -14.92 -11.29 20.06
N ILE A 84 -14.73 -10.06 19.55
CA ILE A 84 -14.47 -9.85 18.12
C ILE A 84 -13.08 -10.40 17.82
N ASP A 85 -13.02 -11.35 16.90
CA ASP A 85 -11.75 -11.79 16.32
C ASP A 85 -11.16 -10.62 15.50
N MET A 86 -10.32 -9.83 16.18
CA MET A 86 -9.70 -8.63 15.64
C MET A 86 -8.89 -8.89 14.34
N GLY A 87 -8.58 -10.16 14.04
CA GLY A 87 -7.96 -10.55 12.79
C GLY A 87 -8.89 -10.55 11.57
N LYS A 88 -10.20 -10.31 11.77
CA LYS A 88 -11.18 -10.33 10.66
C LYS A 88 -11.42 -8.98 10.00
N PHE A 89 -10.94 -7.89 10.59
CA PHE A 89 -11.25 -6.54 10.11
C PHE A 89 -10.01 -5.66 10.02
N ASP A 90 -9.92 -4.87 8.95
CA ASP A 90 -9.02 -3.72 8.93
C ASP A 90 -9.70 -2.60 9.68
N MET A 91 -9.10 -2.16 10.76
CA MET A 91 -9.69 -1.12 11.56
C MET A 91 -8.64 -0.25 12.25
N LEU A 92 -9.01 1.00 12.40
CA LEU A 92 -8.35 1.94 13.30
C LEU A 92 -9.13 2.00 14.60
N GLU A 93 -8.44 1.94 15.72
CA GLU A 93 -9.02 2.12 17.04
C GLU A 93 -8.18 3.11 17.83
N TYR A 94 -8.81 4.18 18.31
CA TYR A 94 -8.16 5.11 19.24
C TYR A 94 -8.49 4.76 20.68
N ASP A 95 -7.48 4.33 21.43
CA ASP A 95 -7.59 4.12 22.88
C ASP A 95 -7.29 5.42 23.63
N MET A 96 -8.33 6.01 24.22
CA MET A 96 -8.22 7.24 24.99
C MET A 96 -7.42 7.10 26.29
N LYS A 97 -7.31 5.88 26.85
CA LYS A 97 -6.59 5.64 28.12
C LYS A 97 -5.09 5.60 27.90
N GLU A 98 -4.67 4.96 26.82
CA GLU A 98 -3.26 4.85 26.47
C GLU A 98 -2.78 5.99 25.57
N ASP A 99 -3.69 6.82 25.07
CA ASP A 99 -3.45 7.84 24.04
C ASP A 99 -2.69 7.25 22.84
N LYS A 100 -3.24 6.16 22.29
CA LYS A 100 -2.68 5.47 21.13
C LYS A 100 -3.75 5.15 20.12
N THR A 101 -3.39 5.22 18.84
CA THR A 101 -4.20 4.67 17.76
C THR A 101 -3.59 3.37 17.28
N TYR A 102 -4.36 2.31 17.29
CA TYR A 102 -3.98 0.98 16.85
C TYR A 102 -4.49 0.73 15.45
N TRP A 103 -3.72 -0.04 14.66
CA TRP A 103 -4.14 -0.55 13.37
C TRP A 103 -4.19 -2.07 13.40
N TYR A 104 -5.36 -2.61 13.17
CA TYR A 104 -5.60 -4.03 13.03
C TYR A 104 -5.77 -4.37 11.56
N ASN A 105 -4.86 -5.15 11.01
CA ASN A 105 -4.94 -5.59 9.62
C ASN A 105 -5.72 -6.89 9.51
N LYS A 106 -6.69 -6.91 8.62
CA LYS A 106 -7.32 -8.14 8.18
C LYS A 106 -6.39 -8.86 7.21
N PHE A 107 -5.94 -10.04 7.59
CA PHE A 107 -5.29 -10.97 6.69
C PHE A 107 -6.35 -11.94 6.17
N ASP A 108 -7.02 -11.59 5.07
CA ASP A 108 -7.98 -12.48 4.44
C ASP A 108 -7.28 -13.37 3.41
N GLU A 109 -7.71 -14.62 3.30
CA GLU A 109 -7.26 -15.54 2.25
C GLU A 109 -7.65 -14.93 0.89
N GLY A 110 -6.68 -14.47 0.11
CA GLY A 110 -6.89 -13.92 -1.22
C GLY A 110 -6.41 -12.49 -1.42
N TRP A 111 -6.18 -11.71 -0.37
CA TRP A 111 -5.58 -10.39 -0.55
C TRP A 111 -4.06 -10.46 -0.61
N ARG A 112 -3.52 -9.89 -1.67
CA ARG A 112 -2.09 -9.94 -1.91
C ARG A 112 -1.40 -8.74 -1.28
N PHE A 113 -0.26 -9.03 -0.66
CA PHE A 113 0.62 -8.01 -0.10
C PHE A 113 2.09 -8.34 -0.42
N ALA A 114 2.93 -7.33 -0.36
CA ALA A 114 4.38 -7.48 -0.40
C ALA A 114 4.99 -7.09 0.93
N LYS A 115 5.93 -7.90 1.42
CA LYS A 115 6.83 -7.52 2.51
C LYS A 115 7.98 -6.74 1.92
N VAL A 116 8.18 -5.52 2.39
CA VAL A 116 9.21 -4.63 1.88
C VAL A 116 10.11 -4.17 3.02
N ASP A 117 11.37 -3.89 2.71
CA ASP A 117 12.29 -3.31 3.67
C ASP A 117 11.82 -1.90 4.06
N LYS A 118 11.88 -1.61 5.37
CA LYS A 118 11.46 -0.31 5.90
C LYS A 118 12.23 0.85 5.27
N GLN A 119 13.54 0.68 5.02
CA GLN A 119 14.35 1.77 4.47
C GLN A 119 13.94 2.10 3.03
N VAL A 120 13.63 1.07 2.23
CA VAL A 120 13.15 1.27 0.85
C VAL A 120 11.74 1.89 0.87
N TYR A 121 10.87 1.42 1.77
CA TYR A 121 9.54 2.00 1.96
C TYR A 121 9.64 3.49 2.32
N ASP A 122 10.42 3.82 3.34
CA ASP A 122 10.60 5.19 3.82
C ASP A 122 11.20 6.08 2.72
N ARG A 123 12.17 5.58 1.95
CA ARG A 123 12.76 6.31 0.83
C ARG A 123 11.72 6.63 -0.26
N ILE A 124 10.84 5.69 -0.60
CA ILE A 124 9.76 5.93 -1.56
C ILE A 124 8.79 6.97 -1.01
N TYR A 125 8.38 6.79 0.25
CA TYR A 125 7.44 7.69 0.91
C TYR A 125 7.98 9.13 0.94
N ASP A 126 9.21 9.32 1.43
CA ASP A 126 9.84 10.64 1.57
C ASP A 126 10.06 11.33 0.20
N TYR A 127 10.35 10.57 -0.86
CA TYR A 127 10.47 11.11 -2.22
C TYR A 127 9.13 11.56 -2.80
N THR A 128 8.04 10.94 -2.39
CA THR A 128 6.68 11.20 -2.90
C THR A 128 5.81 11.99 -1.93
N ILE A 129 6.34 12.40 -0.79
CA ILE A 129 5.60 13.18 0.22
C ILE A 129 4.99 14.44 -0.37
N GLY A 130 3.74 14.74 -0.02
CA GLY A 130 2.98 15.87 -0.58
C GLY A 130 2.51 15.69 -2.03
N ARG A 131 2.86 14.59 -2.69
CA ARG A 131 2.49 14.32 -4.08
C ARG A 131 1.26 13.42 -4.16
N ARG A 132 0.39 13.70 -5.11
CA ARG A 132 -0.83 12.91 -5.37
C ARG A 132 -0.57 11.49 -5.89
N ASP A 133 0.63 11.20 -6.36
CA ASP A 133 1.01 9.89 -6.90
C ASP A 133 1.61 8.95 -5.84
N LEU A 134 1.86 9.39 -4.60
CA LEU A 134 2.40 8.60 -3.51
C LEU A 134 1.75 7.23 -3.39
N VAL A 135 0.43 7.20 -3.30
CA VAL A 135 -0.34 5.94 -3.16
C VAL A 135 -0.10 5.00 -4.34
N MET A 136 -0.14 5.53 -5.56
CA MET A 136 0.08 4.71 -6.76
C MET A 136 1.51 4.19 -6.83
N VAL A 137 2.50 5.01 -6.45
CA VAL A 137 3.92 4.60 -6.46
C VAL A 137 4.17 3.47 -5.48
N LEU A 138 3.67 3.56 -4.25
CA LEU A 138 3.80 2.50 -3.26
C LEU A 138 3.06 1.22 -3.69
N ARG A 139 1.83 1.33 -4.18
CA ARG A 139 1.08 0.16 -4.69
C ARG A 139 1.80 -0.52 -5.85
N VAL A 140 2.32 0.24 -6.80
CA VAL A 140 3.09 -0.29 -7.93
C VAL A 140 4.37 -0.98 -7.45
N TYR A 141 5.08 -0.38 -6.49
CA TYR A 141 6.25 -1.02 -5.89
C TYR A 141 5.90 -2.36 -5.22
N GLY A 142 4.84 -2.39 -4.41
CA GLY A 142 4.34 -3.63 -3.78
C GLY A 142 3.98 -4.70 -4.81
N ALA A 143 3.27 -4.33 -5.88
CA ALA A 143 2.92 -5.25 -6.95
C ALA A 143 4.17 -5.79 -7.68
N CYS A 144 5.14 -4.92 -8.00
CA CYS A 144 6.40 -5.32 -8.61
C CYS A 144 7.17 -6.31 -7.71
N LYS A 145 7.25 -6.03 -6.41
CA LYS A 145 7.91 -6.89 -5.42
C LYS A 145 7.24 -8.26 -5.33
N ALA A 146 5.92 -8.30 -5.33
CA ALA A 146 5.16 -9.55 -5.31
C ALA A 146 5.37 -10.38 -6.59
N ILE A 147 5.40 -9.75 -7.77
CA ILE A 147 5.66 -10.42 -9.04
C ILE A 147 7.10 -10.99 -9.05
N ASP A 148 8.08 -10.18 -8.64
CA ASP A 148 9.48 -10.58 -8.58
C ASP A 148 9.71 -11.80 -7.68
N SER A 149 9.03 -11.82 -6.54
CA SER A 149 9.12 -12.92 -5.56
C SER A 149 8.43 -14.21 -6.04
N SER A 150 7.50 -14.11 -6.98
CA SER A 150 6.64 -15.24 -7.40
C SER A 150 7.21 -16.03 -8.58
N PHE A 151 8.17 -15.50 -9.33
CA PHE A 151 8.68 -16.08 -10.58
C PHE A 151 10.20 -16.07 -10.63
N LYS A 152 10.80 -17.16 -11.19
CA LYS A 152 12.27 -17.22 -11.38
C LYS A 152 12.80 -16.18 -12.37
N GLU A 153 12.01 -15.84 -13.38
CA GLU A 153 12.33 -14.81 -14.39
C GLU A 153 11.06 -14.00 -14.73
N PRO A 154 10.66 -13.07 -13.87
CA PRO A 154 9.42 -12.34 -14.07
C PRO A 154 9.54 -11.38 -15.27
N GLU A 155 8.59 -11.46 -16.19
CA GLU A 155 8.36 -10.39 -17.15
C GLU A 155 7.40 -9.38 -16.53
N ILE A 156 7.93 -8.24 -16.07
CA ILE A 156 7.12 -7.21 -15.43
C ILE A 156 6.86 -6.09 -16.44
N THR A 157 5.71 -6.17 -17.10
CA THR A 157 5.19 -5.14 -17.99
C THR A 157 4.13 -4.30 -17.27
N ASN A 158 3.81 -3.11 -17.79
CA ASN A 158 2.71 -2.30 -17.26
C ASN A 158 1.39 -3.10 -17.24
N LYS A 159 1.15 -3.96 -18.23
CA LYS A 159 -0.03 -4.82 -18.29
C LYS A 159 -0.07 -5.82 -17.13
N VAL A 160 1.06 -6.46 -16.83
CA VAL A 160 1.16 -7.40 -15.70
C VAL A 160 0.98 -6.66 -14.37
N ILE A 161 1.58 -5.47 -14.21
CA ILE A 161 1.39 -4.64 -13.01
C ILE A 161 -0.09 -4.26 -12.86
N CYS A 162 -0.74 -3.75 -13.91
CA CYS A 162 -2.16 -3.40 -13.87
C CYS A 162 -3.04 -4.60 -13.45
N LYS A 163 -2.80 -5.77 -14.03
CA LYS A 163 -3.49 -7.01 -13.66
C LYS A 163 -3.28 -7.36 -12.19
N THR A 164 -2.05 -7.21 -11.70
CA THR A 164 -1.69 -7.49 -10.30
C THR A 164 -2.38 -6.52 -9.34
N LEU A 165 -2.51 -5.25 -9.73
CA LEU A 165 -3.22 -4.22 -8.96
C LEU A 165 -4.75 -4.31 -9.03
N GLY A 166 -5.30 -5.18 -9.89
CA GLY A 166 -6.73 -5.22 -10.14
C GLY A 166 -7.28 -3.98 -10.87
N VAL A 167 -6.43 -3.28 -11.65
CA VAL A 167 -6.82 -2.09 -12.40
C VAL A 167 -6.79 -2.34 -13.91
N SER A 168 -7.58 -1.55 -14.66
CA SER A 168 -7.58 -1.64 -16.13
C SER A 168 -6.20 -1.32 -16.71
N ASP A 169 -5.76 -2.11 -17.68
CA ASP A 169 -4.53 -1.88 -18.43
C ASP A 169 -4.69 -0.85 -19.58
N HIS A 170 -5.87 -0.22 -19.65
CA HIS A 170 -6.21 0.82 -20.59
C HIS A 170 -6.64 2.12 -19.91
N GLY A 171 -6.47 3.25 -20.61
CA GLY A 171 -6.95 4.56 -20.18
C GLY A 171 -6.10 5.22 -19.09
N ALA A 172 -6.75 6.03 -18.24
CA ALA A 172 -6.07 6.88 -17.24
C ALA A 172 -5.30 6.07 -16.19
N LYS A 173 -5.85 4.95 -15.70
CA LYS A 173 -5.22 4.13 -14.66
C LYS A 173 -3.92 3.50 -15.13
N SER A 174 -3.86 3.00 -16.38
CA SER A 174 -2.64 2.49 -16.97
C SER A 174 -1.55 3.57 -17.11
N LYS A 175 -1.95 4.81 -17.43
CA LYS A 175 -1.01 5.96 -17.48
C LYS A 175 -0.45 6.27 -16.09
N HIS A 176 -1.26 6.19 -15.03
CA HIS A 176 -0.80 6.40 -13.66
C HIS A 176 0.17 5.31 -13.22
N VAL A 177 -0.09 4.06 -13.57
CA VAL A 177 0.87 2.94 -13.35
C VAL A 177 2.19 3.22 -14.09
N GLY A 178 2.14 3.63 -15.36
CA GLY A 178 3.34 3.97 -16.13
C GLY A 178 4.16 5.08 -15.47
N LYS A 179 3.52 6.16 -15.02
CA LYS A 179 4.19 7.26 -14.29
C LYS A 179 4.81 6.78 -12.97
N ALA A 180 4.10 5.96 -12.20
CA ALA A 180 4.62 5.42 -10.95
C ALA A 180 5.87 4.56 -11.18
N VAL A 181 5.87 3.77 -12.25
CA VAL A 181 7.03 2.99 -12.68
C VAL A 181 8.21 3.90 -13.08
N GLU A 182 7.97 5.02 -13.75
CA GLU A 182 8.99 6.02 -14.08
C GLU A 182 9.58 6.62 -12.80
N VAL A 183 8.75 7.03 -11.85
CA VAL A 183 9.21 7.54 -10.53
C VAL A 183 10.12 6.54 -9.83
N LEU A 184 9.74 5.27 -9.76
CA LEU A 184 10.55 4.23 -9.14
C LEU A 184 11.87 3.99 -9.90
N SER A 185 11.87 4.15 -11.21
CA SER A 185 13.06 4.06 -12.05
C SER A 185 14.02 5.24 -11.81
N ASP A 186 13.48 6.46 -11.73
CA ASP A 186 14.26 7.67 -11.43
C ASP A 186 14.91 7.60 -10.05
N MET A 187 14.25 6.96 -9.10
CA MET A 187 14.80 6.68 -7.78
C MET A 187 15.87 5.56 -7.78
N GLY A 188 16.06 4.86 -8.89
CA GLY A 188 16.97 3.71 -8.99
C GLY A 188 16.47 2.46 -8.25
N ILE A 189 15.21 2.43 -7.79
CA ILE A 189 14.59 1.27 -7.11
C ILE A 189 14.25 0.18 -8.12
N ILE A 190 13.88 0.58 -9.32
CA ILE A 190 13.54 -0.30 -10.43
C ILE A 190 14.52 -0.04 -11.56
N LYS A 191 15.12 -1.10 -12.09
CA LYS A 191 15.96 -1.03 -13.29
C LYS A 191 15.29 -1.78 -14.44
N TYR A 192 15.22 -1.14 -15.61
CA TYR A 192 14.66 -1.76 -16.81
C TYR A 192 15.70 -2.48 -17.64
N ARG A 193 15.40 -3.70 -18.07
CA ARG A 193 15.96 -4.29 -19.30
C ARG A 193 14.90 -4.27 -20.38
N TYR A 194 15.26 -3.77 -21.54
CA TYR A 194 14.46 -3.94 -22.75
C TYR A 194 14.82 -5.27 -23.39
N LYS A 195 13.88 -6.19 -23.49
CA LYS A 195 14.02 -7.38 -24.31
C LYS A 195 13.40 -7.02 -25.65
N VAL A 196 14.22 -6.97 -26.71
CA VAL A 196 13.74 -6.86 -28.07
C VAL A 196 13.26 -8.25 -28.46
N ALA A 197 11.95 -8.47 -28.53
CA ALA A 197 11.41 -9.66 -29.16
C ALA A 197 11.54 -9.44 -30.67
N LYS A 198 12.33 -10.28 -31.34
CA LYS A 198 12.28 -10.38 -32.81
C LYS A 198 10.93 -11.00 -33.19
N VAL A 199 9.95 -10.17 -33.47
CA VAL A 199 8.75 -10.61 -34.15
C VAL A 199 9.10 -10.58 -35.63
N THR A 200 8.91 -11.69 -36.29
CA THR A 200 9.02 -11.80 -37.75
C THR A 200 7.99 -10.89 -38.40
N GLY A 201 8.40 -9.71 -38.84
CA GLY A 201 7.58 -8.69 -39.49
C GLY A 201 7.41 -7.40 -38.70
N GLU A 202 8.19 -6.42 -39.00
CA GLU A 202 8.04 -4.97 -38.93
C GLU A 202 7.65 -4.22 -37.65
N GLN A 203 7.44 -4.83 -36.49
CA GLN A 203 7.31 -4.09 -35.26
C GLN A 203 8.11 -4.70 -34.11
N ASP A 204 9.13 -3.98 -33.67
CA ASP A 204 9.86 -4.25 -32.42
C ASP A 204 8.95 -4.02 -31.20
N CYS A 205 8.30 -5.08 -30.71
CA CYS A 205 7.65 -5.03 -29.40
C CYS A 205 8.72 -4.96 -28.32
N ARG A 206 8.93 -3.80 -27.75
CA ARG A 206 9.84 -3.60 -26.61
C ARG A 206 9.14 -4.03 -25.33
N PHE A 207 9.57 -5.15 -24.76
CA PHE A 207 9.14 -5.56 -23.41
C PHE A 207 10.06 -4.94 -22.36
N ARG A 208 9.47 -4.31 -21.35
CA ARG A 208 10.22 -3.86 -20.17
C ARG A 208 10.36 -5.04 -19.23
N LYS A 209 11.57 -5.49 -18.96
CA LYS A 209 11.87 -6.48 -17.93
C LYS A 209 12.46 -5.76 -16.72
N LEU A 210 11.84 -5.90 -15.56
CA LEU A 210 12.46 -5.51 -14.29
C LEU A 210 13.65 -6.40 -14.03
N VAL A 211 14.79 -5.78 -13.74
CA VAL A 211 16.05 -6.53 -13.60
C VAL A 211 16.45 -6.65 -12.16
N HIS A 212 16.12 -5.65 -11.35
CA HIS A 212 16.48 -5.64 -9.94
C HIS A 212 15.55 -4.73 -9.17
N ILE A 213 15.12 -5.18 -8.01
CA ILE A 213 14.44 -4.36 -7.01
C ILE A 213 15.38 -4.38 -5.81
N GLU A 214 16.00 -3.25 -5.51
CA GLU A 214 16.80 -3.06 -4.31
C GLU A 214 15.94 -2.86 -3.10
#